data_4505635c4492de6fa634f8ca99885a4c
#
_entry.id   4505635c4492de6fa634f8ca99885a4c
#
_cell.length_a   1.000
_cell.length_b   1.000
_cell.length_c   1.000
_cell.angle_alpha   90.00
_cell.angle_beta   90.00
_cell.angle_gamma   90.00
#
_symmetry.space_group_name_H-M   'P 1'
#
loop_
_entity.id
_entity.type
_entity.pdbx_description
1 polymer ?
#
loop_
_entity_poly.entity_id
_entity_poly.type
_entity_poly.pdbx_seq_one_letter_code
_entity_poly.pdbx_strand_id
1 'polypeptide(L)'
;KYAGYDKIIFRGKSPDLVYLWINDDKVELRDASHLAGKGAIETAEIIREELKEPKAQVAAIGLAGENRVFYASIEQGRASASRGGVGAVMGDKGIKAIVVRGTKDINLAKPLEYLELCDEVLEYIKFREENPVKGVMAILTGLGSPQEMKVHDEKWHTENFMWGNSRERRRGFWTEEIATEWKDTLESATTRFVSCYNCPMECGATLSLPGLPTYMMKCFSKLTYTMAAFSDLDFGLRIAQRATEYGVDAYSAPQIMAFALELLENGVLTDDDFPGMPEDSEGRFYWLLDSIVRREGIGDALANGTYWAAKEIGNGAEKYAHNTIKKHEQLPLKLSMLNPIYFLMYATGEKINITQIEGQFPQGPFPEREAREEFVADWFQVPDDKFKQIFLDWEPRGENSMPYYPTVDMCCDIVDWQEKMHYIDDALGMCAGLSSFPLKPPYHIHNYPKFFSAGAGFDMDEEKLSQAAKRYRTLVRAINIRRGMRRKDDKPPENHWKKRFPELEEELLDTYYKFKGWNKEGIPTKESLHELGLDYVSKDFIERGILTDSEDTSSEETSA
;
A
#
# COMPACT_ATOMS: atom_id res chain seq x y z
N LYS A 1 -4.26 14.08 17.63
CA LYS A 1 -3.32 14.56 18.66
C LYS A 1 -3.88 15.81 19.37
N TYR A 2 -4.18 16.89 18.65
CA TYR A 2 -4.64 18.16 19.25
C TYR A 2 -5.98 18.08 20.00
N ALA A 3 -6.76 17.00 19.83
CA ALA A 3 -7.93 16.72 20.67
C ALA A 3 -7.57 15.89 21.93
N GLY A 4 -6.30 15.51 22.10
CA GLY A 4 -5.83 14.75 23.25
C GLY A 4 -5.95 13.22 23.14
N TYR A 5 -6.19 12.71 21.92
CA TYR A 5 -6.32 11.28 21.68
C TYR A 5 -5.25 10.77 20.72
N ASP A 6 -4.69 9.61 21.01
CA ASP A 6 -3.74 8.91 20.13
C ASP A 6 -4.42 7.88 19.23
N LYS A 7 -5.44 7.20 19.77
CA LYS A 7 -6.16 6.11 19.07
C LYS A 7 -7.64 6.13 19.43
N ILE A 8 -8.47 5.65 18.48
CA ILE A 8 -9.90 5.46 18.65
C ILE A 8 -10.23 4.00 18.31
N ILE A 9 -10.93 3.32 19.19
CA ILE A 9 -11.34 1.92 19.01
C ILE A 9 -12.86 1.86 18.95
N PHE A 10 -13.40 1.44 17.81
CA PHE A 10 -14.82 1.21 17.61
C PHE A 10 -15.17 -0.26 17.88
N ARG A 11 -16.01 -0.50 18.88
CA ARG A 11 -16.56 -1.83 19.17
C ARG A 11 -18.04 -1.86 18.86
N GLY A 12 -18.51 -2.99 18.34
CA GLY A 12 -19.92 -3.16 17.97
C GLY A 12 -20.27 -2.49 16.65
N LYS A 13 -21.56 -2.27 16.43
CA LYS A 13 -22.16 -1.73 15.23
C LYS A 13 -23.34 -0.84 15.60
N SER A 14 -23.50 0.29 14.94
CA SER A 14 -24.69 1.14 15.08
C SER A 14 -25.84 0.55 14.24
N PRO A 15 -27.08 0.55 14.72
CA PRO A 15 -28.24 0.20 13.91
C PRO A 15 -28.52 1.23 12.82
N ASP A 16 -28.27 2.50 13.10
CA ASP A 16 -28.46 3.61 12.21
C ASP A 16 -27.12 4.19 11.75
N LEU A 17 -27.12 4.91 10.63
CA LEU A 17 -25.93 5.58 10.13
C LEU A 17 -25.59 6.78 11.05
N VAL A 18 -24.36 6.79 11.57
CA VAL A 18 -23.89 7.81 12.50
C VAL A 18 -22.53 8.37 12.08
N TYR A 19 -22.18 9.56 12.60
CA TYR A 19 -20.80 10.02 12.58
C TYR A 19 -20.30 10.33 14.00
N LEU A 20 -19.00 10.08 14.20
CA LEU A 20 -18.34 10.43 15.45
C LEU A 20 -17.88 11.89 15.39
N TRP A 21 -18.31 12.71 16.36
CA TRP A 21 -17.83 14.07 16.56
C TRP A 21 -16.98 14.18 17.81
N ILE A 22 -15.73 14.60 17.65
CA ILE A 22 -14.79 14.87 18.73
C ILE A 22 -14.41 16.36 18.66
N ASN A 23 -14.72 17.08 19.72
CA ASN A 23 -14.29 18.46 19.94
C ASN A 23 -13.56 18.54 21.28
N ASP A 24 -12.25 18.38 21.25
CA ASP A 24 -11.41 18.18 22.42
C ASP A 24 -11.95 17.03 23.30
N ASP A 25 -12.39 17.32 24.53
CA ASP A 25 -12.90 16.31 25.46
C ASP A 25 -14.37 15.92 25.19
N LYS A 26 -15.05 16.63 24.33
CA LYS A 26 -16.44 16.33 23.99
C LYS A 26 -16.50 15.32 22.85
N VAL A 27 -17.05 14.15 23.15
CA VAL A 27 -17.17 13.02 22.21
C VAL A 27 -18.64 12.64 22.07
N GLU A 28 -19.16 12.70 20.86
CA GLU A 28 -20.57 12.44 20.54
C GLU A 28 -20.71 11.54 19.31
N LEU A 29 -21.66 10.62 19.35
CA LEU A 29 -22.19 9.98 18.14
C LEU A 29 -23.44 10.78 17.70
N ARG A 30 -23.46 11.19 16.44
CA ARG A 30 -24.54 11.98 15.86
C ARG A 30 -25.18 11.24 14.70
N ASP A 31 -26.47 11.46 14.49
CA ASP A 31 -27.18 10.94 13.35
C ASP A 31 -26.55 11.41 12.03
N ALA A 32 -26.38 10.48 11.10
CA ALA A 32 -25.86 10.72 9.76
C ALA A 32 -26.82 10.24 8.65
N SER A 33 -28.09 10.02 8.97
CA SER A 33 -29.08 9.48 8.01
C SER A 33 -29.23 10.38 6.78
N HIS A 34 -29.13 11.71 6.96
CA HIS A 34 -29.17 12.69 5.89
C HIS A 34 -27.93 12.71 4.98
N LEU A 35 -26.85 12.03 5.41
CA LEU A 35 -25.60 11.88 4.66
C LEU A 35 -25.56 10.55 3.87
N ALA A 36 -26.59 9.73 3.97
CA ALA A 36 -26.67 8.48 3.24
C ALA A 36 -26.59 8.70 1.72
N GLY A 37 -25.78 7.92 1.03
CA GLY A 37 -25.55 8.04 -0.41
C GLY A 37 -24.67 9.21 -0.85
N LYS A 38 -24.26 10.09 0.06
CA LYS A 38 -23.37 11.22 -0.25
C LYS A 38 -21.94 10.77 -0.48
N GLY A 39 -21.23 11.46 -1.39
CA GLY A 39 -19.80 11.26 -1.61
C GLY A 39 -18.97 11.57 -0.36
N ALA A 40 -17.76 11.04 -0.32
CA ALA A 40 -16.90 11.21 0.86
C ALA A 40 -16.48 12.68 1.06
N ILE A 41 -16.16 13.40 -0.02
CA ILE A 41 -15.79 14.82 0.04
C ILE A 41 -17.01 15.69 0.32
N GLU A 42 -18.12 15.44 -0.39
CA GLU A 42 -19.40 16.11 -0.14
C GLU A 42 -19.85 15.97 1.32
N THR A 43 -19.73 14.77 1.89
CA THR A 43 -20.00 14.49 3.32
C THR A 43 -19.17 15.39 4.24
N ALA A 44 -17.88 15.54 3.93
CA ALA A 44 -16.99 16.35 4.74
C ALA A 44 -17.35 17.85 4.68
N GLU A 45 -17.82 18.35 3.55
CA GLU A 45 -18.27 19.72 3.38
C GLU A 45 -19.56 19.98 4.16
N ILE A 46 -20.57 19.13 3.99
CA ILE A 46 -21.85 19.23 4.71
C ILE A 46 -21.63 19.26 6.23
N ILE A 47 -20.82 18.33 6.76
CA ILE A 47 -20.54 18.25 8.19
C ILE A 47 -19.86 19.52 8.72
N ARG A 48 -18.90 20.09 7.98
CA ARG A 48 -18.24 21.35 8.39
C ARG A 48 -19.21 22.52 8.43
N GLU A 49 -20.13 22.59 7.47
CA GLU A 49 -21.17 23.63 7.42
C GLU A 49 -22.17 23.49 8.59
N GLU A 50 -22.67 22.28 8.84
CA GLU A 50 -23.59 22.00 9.96
C GLU A 50 -22.97 22.32 11.32
N LEU A 51 -21.70 21.94 11.51
CA LEU A 51 -20.98 22.19 12.74
C LEU A 51 -20.55 23.66 12.88
N LYS A 52 -20.59 24.43 11.80
CA LYS A 52 -20.02 25.79 11.68
C LYS A 52 -18.52 25.79 12.10
N GLU A 53 -17.83 24.71 11.77
CA GLU A 53 -16.43 24.48 12.14
C GLU A 53 -15.59 24.13 10.90
N PRO A 54 -15.15 25.15 10.15
CA PRO A 54 -14.40 24.93 8.90
C PRO A 54 -13.02 24.26 9.11
N LYS A 55 -12.52 24.27 10.34
CA LYS A 55 -11.23 23.63 10.69
C LYS A 55 -11.37 22.18 11.14
N ALA A 56 -12.60 21.65 11.22
CA ALA A 56 -12.80 20.24 11.55
C ALA A 56 -12.16 19.34 10.48
N GLN A 57 -11.43 18.36 10.93
CA GLN A 57 -10.89 17.31 10.09
C GLN A 57 -11.92 16.19 9.98
N VAL A 58 -12.23 15.80 8.76
CA VAL A 58 -13.27 14.80 8.49
C VAL A 58 -12.66 13.66 7.68
N ALA A 59 -12.79 12.46 8.18
CA ALA A 59 -12.50 11.23 7.47
C ALA A 59 -13.83 10.50 7.23
N ALA A 60 -14.24 10.34 5.97
CA ALA A 60 -15.56 9.83 5.61
C ALA A 60 -15.49 8.69 4.60
N ILE A 61 -16.50 7.84 4.60
CA ILE A 61 -16.77 6.89 3.53
C ILE A 61 -17.76 7.46 2.53
N GLY A 62 -17.59 7.10 1.27
CA GLY A 62 -18.58 7.31 0.23
C GLY A 62 -19.56 6.13 0.12
N LEU A 63 -20.30 6.10 -0.98
CA LEU A 63 -21.31 5.08 -1.27
C LEU A 63 -20.73 3.65 -1.30
N ALA A 64 -19.48 3.50 -1.75
CA ALA A 64 -18.82 2.19 -1.75
C ALA A 64 -18.64 1.61 -0.34
N GLY A 65 -18.31 2.45 0.64
CA GLY A 65 -18.22 2.03 2.04
C GLY A 65 -19.58 1.64 2.60
N GLU A 66 -20.62 2.43 2.35
CA GLU A 66 -21.99 2.12 2.78
C GLU A 66 -22.49 0.79 2.21
N ASN A 67 -22.20 0.52 0.93
CA ASN A 67 -22.54 -0.72 0.24
C ASN A 67 -21.52 -1.85 0.47
N ARG A 68 -20.54 -1.66 1.35
CA ARG A 68 -19.55 -2.67 1.73
C ARG A 68 -18.81 -3.27 0.53
N VAL A 69 -18.40 -2.43 -0.41
CA VAL A 69 -17.47 -2.82 -1.47
C VAL A 69 -16.15 -3.21 -0.80
N PHE A 70 -15.62 -4.40 -1.06
CA PHE A 70 -14.50 -4.99 -0.31
C PHE A 70 -13.20 -4.19 -0.39
N TYR A 71 -13.09 -3.31 -1.35
CA TYR A 71 -11.97 -2.37 -1.51
C TYR A 71 -12.40 -0.91 -1.33
N ALA A 72 -13.45 -0.68 -0.53
CA ALA A 72 -13.84 0.67 -0.17
C ALA A 72 -12.81 1.33 0.74
N SER A 73 -12.63 2.63 0.54
CA SER A 73 -11.67 3.50 1.24
C SER A 73 -12.35 4.45 2.23
N ILE A 74 -11.55 5.01 3.11
CA ILE A 74 -11.92 6.16 3.95
C ILE A 74 -11.15 7.36 3.41
N GLU A 75 -11.85 8.42 3.02
CA GLU A 75 -11.27 9.61 2.42
C GLU A 75 -11.17 10.75 3.43
N GLN A 76 -10.03 11.42 3.44
CA GLN A 76 -9.80 12.61 4.25
C GLN A 76 -9.18 13.69 3.36
N GLY A 77 -10.00 14.33 2.52
CA GLY A 77 -9.63 15.45 1.64
C GLY A 77 -8.31 15.32 0.87
N ARG A 78 -7.22 15.14 1.59
CA ARG A 78 -5.86 15.05 1.06
C ARG A 78 -5.24 13.66 1.11
N ALA A 79 -5.84 12.75 1.83
CA ALA A 79 -5.33 11.41 2.07
C ALA A 79 -6.46 10.40 2.03
N SER A 80 -6.10 9.17 1.72
CA SER A 80 -7.02 8.04 1.65
C SER A 80 -6.44 6.88 2.44
N ALA A 81 -7.27 6.26 3.29
CA ALA A 81 -6.99 4.96 3.87
C ALA A 81 -7.72 3.93 3.01
N SER A 82 -7.05 3.43 1.97
CA SER A 82 -7.74 2.70 0.92
C SER A 82 -7.51 1.19 0.97
N ARG A 83 -6.30 0.72 0.99
CA ARG A 83 -6.06 -0.72 0.86
C ARG A 83 -6.51 -1.53 2.08
N GLY A 84 -7.05 -2.73 1.80
CA GLY A 84 -7.56 -3.64 2.85
C GLY A 84 -9.05 -3.46 3.20
N GLY A 85 -9.80 -2.63 2.46
CA GLY A 85 -11.25 -2.53 2.60
C GLY A 85 -11.73 -1.87 3.90
N VAL A 86 -10.93 -0.98 4.47
CA VAL A 86 -11.27 -0.32 5.75
C VAL A 86 -12.55 0.52 5.67
N GLY A 87 -12.88 1.06 4.48
CA GLY A 87 -14.15 1.76 4.24
C GLY A 87 -15.36 0.84 4.35
N ALA A 88 -15.26 -0.39 3.86
CA ALA A 88 -16.32 -1.39 4.00
C ALA A 88 -16.55 -1.78 5.47
N VAL A 89 -15.47 -1.92 6.24
CA VAL A 89 -15.56 -2.18 7.69
C VAL A 89 -16.24 -1.02 8.42
N MET A 90 -15.91 0.21 8.06
CA MET A 90 -16.53 1.41 8.62
C MET A 90 -18.03 1.47 8.28
N GLY A 91 -18.38 1.21 7.02
CA GLY A 91 -19.78 1.12 6.58
C GLY A 91 -20.56 -0.01 7.24
N ASP A 92 -19.96 -1.21 7.38
CA ASP A 92 -20.61 -2.30 8.11
C ASP A 92 -20.88 -1.96 9.58
N LYS A 93 -20.06 -1.13 10.20
CA LYS A 93 -20.29 -0.61 11.57
C LYS A 93 -21.34 0.50 11.65
N GLY A 94 -21.89 0.96 10.54
CA GLY A 94 -22.85 2.05 10.49
C GLY A 94 -22.21 3.42 10.75
N ILE A 95 -20.90 3.58 10.48
CA ILE A 95 -20.17 4.84 10.70
C ILE A 95 -19.93 5.53 9.36
N LYS A 96 -20.52 6.70 9.15
CA LYS A 96 -20.36 7.53 7.94
C LYS A 96 -19.08 8.34 7.97
N ALA A 97 -18.75 8.94 9.12
CA ALA A 97 -17.59 9.79 9.24
C ALA A 97 -16.99 9.80 10.67
N ILE A 98 -15.72 10.14 10.72
CA ILE A 98 -15.00 10.50 11.96
C ILE A 98 -14.59 11.95 11.82
N VAL A 99 -15.07 12.79 12.72
CA VAL A 99 -14.92 14.25 12.69
C VAL A 99 -14.18 14.72 13.92
N VAL A 100 -13.10 15.45 13.74
CA VAL A 100 -12.25 15.86 14.86
C VAL A 100 -11.90 17.34 14.76
N ARG A 101 -12.12 18.05 15.86
CA ARG A 101 -11.60 19.39 16.13
C ARG A 101 -10.79 19.33 17.42
N GLY A 102 -9.51 19.61 17.35
CA GLY A 102 -8.62 19.68 18.48
C GLY A 102 -8.04 21.09 18.62
N THR A 103 -7.98 21.59 19.83
CA THR A 103 -7.40 22.90 20.15
C THR A 103 -6.32 22.83 21.22
N LYS A 104 -6.06 21.63 21.76
CA LYS A 104 -5.06 21.39 22.79
C LYS A 104 -3.64 21.43 22.21
N ASP A 105 -2.69 21.73 23.06
CA ASP A 105 -1.27 21.63 22.72
C ASP A 105 -0.78 20.18 22.75
N ILE A 106 0.32 19.95 22.06
CA ILE A 106 1.07 18.70 22.14
C ILE A 106 2.21 18.93 23.13
N ASN A 107 2.16 18.23 24.26
CA ASN A 107 3.21 18.28 25.26
C ASN A 107 4.37 17.38 24.85
N LEU A 108 5.53 17.96 24.66
CA LEU A 108 6.77 17.25 24.40
C LEU A 108 7.56 17.10 25.71
N ALA A 109 8.15 15.94 25.92
CA ALA A 109 8.94 15.69 27.14
C ALA A 109 10.20 16.54 27.17
N LYS A 110 10.87 16.75 26.04
CA LYS A 110 12.09 17.54 25.89
C LYS A 110 11.95 18.42 24.63
N PRO A 111 11.24 19.56 24.72
CA PRO A 111 10.86 20.34 23.55
C PRO A 111 12.03 20.91 22.76
N LEU A 112 13.12 21.35 23.42
CA LEU A 112 14.28 21.90 22.73
C LEU A 112 15.03 20.81 21.94
N GLU A 113 15.30 19.67 22.57
CA GLU A 113 15.93 18.52 21.93
C GLU A 113 15.08 18.03 20.72
N TYR A 114 13.75 18.02 20.86
CA TYR A 114 12.86 17.65 19.77
C TYR A 114 12.91 18.63 18.59
N LEU A 115 13.01 19.93 18.86
CA LEU A 115 13.14 20.95 17.82
C LEU A 115 14.47 20.86 17.09
N GLU A 116 15.58 20.61 17.80
CA GLU A 116 16.89 20.39 17.20
C GLU A 116 16.86 19.19 16.23
N LEU A 117 16.24 18.08 16.62
CA LEU A 117 16.03 16.93 15.73
C LEU A 117 15.15 17.27 14.52
N CYS A 118 14.14 18.13 14.68
CA CYS A 118 13.33 18.61 13.56
C CYS A 118 14.17 19.45 12.58
N ASP A 119 15.04 20.31 13.10
CA ASP A 119 15.92 21.15 12.27
C ASP A 119 16.92 20.29 11.48
N GLU A 120 17.48 19.24 12.08
CA GLU A 120 18.33 18.27 11.37
C GLU A 120 17.58 17.62 10.18
N VAL A 121 16.33 17.22 10.41
CA VAL A 121 15.50 16.64 9.34
C VAL A 121 15.15 17.64 8.26
N LEU A 122 14.86 18.89 8.63
CA LEU A 122 14.56 19.96 7.68
C LEU A 122 15.76 20.29 6.79
N GLU A 123 16.97 20.36 7.34
CA GLU A 123 18.19 20.54 6.54
C GLU A 123 18.38 19.40 5.55
N TYR A 124 18.10 18.18 5.97
CA TYR A 124 18.14 17.04 5.10
C TYR A 124 17.11 17.08 3.96
N ILE A 125 15.91 17.58 4.23
CA ILE A 125 14.86 17.73 3.21
C ILE A 125 15.21 18.87 2.25
N LYS A 126 15.77 19.98 2.73
CA LYS A 126 16.25 21.10 1.89
C LYS A 126 17.31 20.63 0.88
N PHE A 127 18.22 19.76 1.30
CA PHE A 127 19.19 19.15 0.38
C PHE A 127 18.51 18.45 -0.81
N ARG A 128 17.31 17.91 -0.63
CA ARG A 128 16.50 17.33 -1.70
C ARG A 128 15.83 18.37 -2.60
N GLU A 129 15.63 19.60 -2.15
CA GLU A 129 15.03 20.68 -2.96
C GLU A 129 15.94 21.14 -4.09
N GLU A 130 17.25 20.92 -3.98
CA GLU A 130 18.22 21.16 -5.06
C GLU A 130 18.06 20.15 -6.21
N ASN A 131 17.38 19.05 -6.00
CA ASN A 131 16.97 18.12 -7.04
C ASN A 131 15.49 18.35 -7.38
N PRO A 132 15.15 18.89 -8.56
CA PRO A 132 13.88 19.59 -8.85
C PRO A 132 12.70 18.66 -9.10
N VAL A 133 12.59 17.56 -8.40
CA VAL A 133 11.47 16.64 -8.62
C VAL A 133 10.46 16.83 -7.50
N LYS A 134 9.66 17.89 -7.59
CA LYS A 134 8.62 18.20 -6.61
C LYS A 134 7.34 17.41 -6.90
N GLY A 135 6.86 16.69 -5.88
CA GLY A 135 5.50 16.17 -5.81
C GLY A 135 5.17 15.05 -6.79
N VAL A 136 3.94 15.07 -7.28
CA VAL A 136 3.42 14.11 -8.27
C VAL A 136 4.26 14.12 -9.55
N MET A 137 4.82 15.28 -9.91
CA MET A 137 5.74 15.41 -11.05
C MET A 137 7.02 14.59 -10.83
N ALA A 138 7.46 14.45 -9.58
CA ALA A 138 8.56 13.56 -9.23
C ALA A 138 8.32 12.12 -9.59
N ILE A 139 7.12 11.67 -9.27
CA ILE A 139 6.71 10.30 -9.53
C ILE A 139 6.49 10.11 -11.03
N LEU A 140 5.93 11.10 -11.70
CA LEU A 140 5.71 11.04 -13.14
C LEU A 140 6.99 11.16 -13.95
N THR A 141 7.94 11.97 -13.52
CA THR A 141 9.25 12.07 -14.19
C THR A 141 10.18 10.93 -13.82
N GLY A 142 10.10 10.38 -12.62
CA GLY A 142 10.84 9.17 -12.23
C GLY A 142 10.30 7.89 -12.86
N LEU A 143 8.99 7.83 -13.15
CA LEU A 143 8.38 6.75 -13.95
C LEU A 143 8.44 7.05 -15.45
N GLY A 144 8.73 8.27 -15.79
CA GLY A 144 8.48 8.84 -17.09
C GLY A 144 9.71 9.31 -17.84
N SER A 145 10.92 8.87 -17.49
CA SER A 145 11.90 8.94 -18.55
C SER A 145 11.55 7.82 -19.54
N PRO A 146 11.21 8.15 -20.79
CA PRO A 146 10.93 7.15 -21.83
C PRO A 146 12.06 6.15 -21.98
N GLN A 147 13.29 6.53 -21.59
CA GLN A 147 14.47 5.68 -21.59
C GLN A 147 14.46 4.67 -20.45
N GLU A 148 14.01 5.03 -19.24
CA GLU A 148 13.89 4.07 -18.14
C GLU A 148 12.75 3.09 -18.38
N MET A 149 11.62 3.55 -18.90
CA MET A 149 10.52 2.67 -19.28
C MET A 149 10.86 1.81 -20.49
N LYS A 150 11.63 2.31 -21.48
CA LYS A 150 12.17 1.48 -22.57
C LYS A 150 13.16 0.43 -22.07
N VAL A 151 14.01 0.75 -21.15
CA VAL A 151 14.94 -0.23 -20.55
C VAL A 151 14.16 -1.30 -19.79
N HIS A 152 13.10 -0.92 -19.10
CA HIS A 152 12.18 -1.88 -18.51
C HIS A 152 11.42 -2.65 -19.59
N ASP A 153 10.98 -2.00 -20.64
CA ASP A 153 10.24 -2.60 -21.74
C ASP A 153 11.09 -3.64 -22.49
N GLU A 154 12.29 -3.35 -22.90
CA GLU A 154 13.17 -4.26 -23.64
C GLU A 154 13.72 -5.43 -22.82
N LYS A 155 14.00 -5.24 -21.54
CA LYS A 155 14.54 -6.29 -20.64
C LYS A 155 13.47 -7.12 -19.94
N TRP A 156 12.26 -6.59 -19.78
CA TRP A 156 11.22 -7.13 -18.91
C TRP A 156 9.93 -7.49 -19.65
N HIS A 157 9.95 -7.46 -20.99
CA HIS A 157 8.81 -7.85 -21.82
C HIS A 157 8.40 -9.28 -21.58
N THR A 158 7.53 -9.42 -20.64
CA THR A 158 6.58 -10.51 -20.62
C THR A 158 5.20 -9.93 -20.76
N GLU A 159 4.41 -10.63 -21.52
CA GLU A 159 2.98 -10.50 -21.50
C GLU A 159 2.52 -10.28 -20.05
N ASN A 160 1.79 -9.20 -19.82
CA ASN A 160 1.22 -8.87 -18.50
C ASN A 160 2.19 -8.46 -17.38
N PHE A 161 3.44 -8.06 -17.65
CA PHE A 161 4.35 -7.64 -16.60
C PHE A 161 3.88 -6.36 -15.89
N MET A 162 3.50 -5.33 -16.64
CA MET A 162 3.33 -4.00 -16.10
C MET A 162 1.96 -3.75 -15.43
N TRP A 163 0.88 -4.39 -15.87
CA TRP A 163 -0.45 -3.84 -15.64
C TRP A 163 -1.48 -4.82 -15.09
N GLY A 164 -1.08 -5.88 -14.46
CA GLY A 164 -2.00 -6.84 -13.88
C GLY A 164 -2.93 -7.45 -14.92
N ASN A 165 -4.22 -7.21 -14.82
CA ASN A 165 -5.23 -7.61 -15.80
C ASN A 165 -5.27 -6.70 -17.03
N SER A 166 -4.39 -5.75 -17.12
CA SER A 166 -4.31 -4.92 -18.28
C SER A 166 -3.62 -5.64 -19.44
N ARG A 167 -4.09 -5.39 -20.61
CA ARG A 167 -3.96 -6.16 -21.82
C ARG A 167 -2.61 -6.02 -22.50
N GLU A 168 -2.28 -7.04 -23.31
CA GLU A 168 -1.22 -7.04 -24.32
C GLU A 168 -1.18 -5.79 -25.21
N ARG A 169 -2.32 -5.13 -25.41
CA ARG A 169 -2.45 -3.88 -26.16
C ARG A 169 -1.53 -2.76 -25.69
N ARG A 170 -0.86 -2.92 -24.56
CA ARG A 170 -0.05 -1.87 -23.93
C ARG A 170 1.42 -2.00 -24.17
N ARG A 171 1.82 -2.99 -24.90
CA ARG A 171 3.17 -3.00 -25.45
C ARG A 171 3.36 -1.73 -26.27
N GLY A 172 4.34 -0.92 -25.88
CA GLY A 172 4.61 0.35 -26.54
C GLY A 172 3.63 1.49 -26.24
N PHE A 173 2.74 1.34 -25.24
CA PHE A 173 1.85 2.42 -24.82
C PHE A 173 2.64 3.65 -24.34
N TRP A 174 3.71 3.43 -23.57
CA TRP A 174 4.52 4.52 -23.06
C TRP A 174 5.53 4.99 -24.08
N THR A 175 5.13 5.97 -24.87
CA THR A 175 5.99 6.65 -25.85
C THR A 175 6.46 7.99 -25.30
N GLU A 176 7.49 8.57 -25.93
CA GLU A 176 7.97 9.90 -25.58
C GLU A 176 6.88 10.98 -25.77
N GLU A 177 6.03 10.81 -26.77
CA GLU A 177 4.90 11.69 -27.04
C GLU A 177 3.89 11.65 -25.88
N ILE A 178 3.48 10.46 -25.44
CA ILE A 178 2.55 10.29 -24.32
C ILE A 178 3.14 10.82 -23.01
N ALA A 179 4.41 10.55 -22.75
CA ALA A 179 5.10 11.08 -21.57
C ALA A 179 5.12 12.62 -21.57
N THR A 180 5.36 13.23 -22.72
CA THR A 180 5.35 14.68 -22.88
C THR A 180 3.94 15.23 -22.71
N GLU A 181 2.94 14.64 -23.35
CA GLU A 181 1.53 15.05 -23.21
C GLU A 181 1.06 15.01 -21.75
N TRP A 182 1.38 13.94 -21.04
CA TRP A 182 1.02 13.81 -19.64
C TRP A 182 1.71 14.85 -18.76
N LYS A 183 2.98 15.12 -19.03
CA LYS A 183 3.72 16.16 -18.34
C LYS A 183 3.08 17.52 -18.56
N ASP A 184 2.83 17.90 -19.81
CA ASP A 184 2.25 19.19 -20.18
C ASP A 184 0.83 19.35 -19.59
N THR A 185 0.02 18.29 -19.62
CA THR A 185 -1.32 18.28 -19.03
C THR A 185 -1.26 18.50 -17.52
N LEU A 186 -0.37 17.82 -16.80
CA LEU A 186 -0.25 17.98 -15.36
C LEU A 186 0.34 19.32 -14.97
N GLU A 187 1.33 19.83 -15.71
CA GLU A 187 1.89 21.16 -15.48
C GLU A 187 0.82 22.23 -15.66
N SER A 188 0.03 22.15 -16.75
CA SER A 188 -1.05 23.11 -17.03
C SER A 188 -2.20 23.04 -16.03
N ALA A 189 -2.55 21.84 -15.57
CA ALA A 189 -3.62 21.63 -14.60
C ALA A 189 -3.21 21.96 -13.16
N THR A 190 -1.92 21.92 -12.83
CA THR A 190 -1.41 22.13 -11.48
C THR A 190 -1.51 23.60 -11.09
N THR A 191 -2.33 23.90 -10.10
CA THR A 191 -2.49 25.27 -9.59
C THR A 191 -1.53 25.57 -8.43
N ARG A 192 -1.19 24.55 -7.63
CA ARG A 192 -0.19 24.62 -6.56
C ARG A 192 0.21 23.23 -6.10
N PHE A 193 1.41 23.14 -5.54
CA PHE A 193 1.82 21.98 -4.76
C PHE A 193 1.29 22.05 -3.32
N VAL A 194 1.06 20.91 -2.72
CA VAL A 194 0.47 20.81 -1.38
C VAL A 194 1.09 19.68 -0.58
N SER A 195 1.12 19.87 0.73
CA SER A 195 1.62 18.89 1.69
C SER A 195 0.51 18.34 2.58
N CYS A 196 0.76 17.21 3.23
CA CYS A 196 0.00 16.84 4.42
C CYS A 196 0.25 17.84 5.56
N TYR A 197 -0.60 17.79 6.58
CA TYR A 197 -0.46 18.69 7.74
C TYR A 197 0.92 18.55 8.40
N ASN A 198 1.60 19.67 8.57
CA ASN A 198 2.97 19.77 9.11
C ASN A 198 4.03 18.92 8.39
N CYS A 199 3.79 18.52 7.15
CA CYS A 199 4.77 17.82 6.34
C CYS A 199 5.50 18.82 5.43
N PRO A 200 6.84 18.83 5.44
CA PRO A 200 7.63 19.75 4.58
C PRO A 200 7.71 19.29 3.13
N MET A 201 7.29 18.05 2.83
CA MET A 201 7.31 17.48 1.47
C MET A 201 6.07 17.90 0.69
N GLU A 202 6.24 18.68 -0.34
CA GLU A 202 5.18 19.09 -1.26
C GLU A 202 4.89 17.99 -2.31
N CYS A 203 4.50 16.79 -1.85
CA CYS A 203 4.30 15.63 -2.72
C CYS A 203 2.91 15.52 -3.34
N GLY A 204 2.03 16.47 -3.11
CA GLY A 204 0.71 16.54 -3.73
C GLY A 204 0.55 17.76 -4.61
N ALA A 205 -0.47 17.76 -5.47
CA ALA A 205 -0.83 18.89 -6.30
C ALA A 205 -2.33 19.17 -6.24
N THR A 206 -2.70 20.43 -6.26
CA THR A 206 -4.07 20.84 -6.52
C THR A 206 -4.23 21.01 -8.03
N LEU A 207 -5.15 20.28 -8.61
CA LEU A 207 -5.43 20.27 -10.04
C LEU A 207 -6.73 21.01 -10.35
N SER A 208 -6.72 21.77 -11.43
CA SER A 208 -7.89 22.39 -12.01
C SER A 208 -8.04 21.91 -13.45
N LEU A 209 -9.08 21.12 -13.69
CA LEU A 209 -9.44 20.61 -15.01
C LEU A 209 -10.75 21.25 -15.48
N PRO A 210 -10.90 21.55 -16.78
CA PRO A 210 -12.14 22.12 -17.31
C PRO A 210 -13.36 21.25 -16.96
N GLY A 211 -14.41 21.88 -16.43
CA GLY A 211 -15.67 21.21 -16.09
C GLY A 211 -15.64 20.35 -14.82
N LEU A 212 -14.56 20.37 -14.06
CA LEU A 212 -14.45 19.69 -12.76
C LEU A 212 -14.17 20.69 -11.63
N PRO A 213 -14.69 20.44 -10.42
CA PRO A 213 -14.21 21.14 -9.24
C PRO A 213 -12.71 20.95 -9.07
N THR A 214 -12.02 21.98 -8.59
CA THR A 214 -10.62 21.85 -8.23
C THR A 214 -10.45 20.77 -7.16
N TYR A 215 -9.59 19.80 -7.42
CA TYR A 215 -9.36 18.69 -6.50
C TYR A 215 -7.87 18.46 -6.23
N MET A 216 -7.60 17.71 -5.23
CA MET A 216 -6.25 17.44 -4.79
C MET A 216 -5.80 16.04 -5.21
N MET A 217 -4.74 15.98 -5.97
CA MET A 217 -4.05 14.75 -6.30
C MET A 217 -2.84 14.56 -5.39
N LYS A 218 -2.78 13.41 -4.75
CA LYS A 218 -1.64 12.99 -3.95
C LYS A 218 -1.27 11.58 -4.38
N CYS A 219 0.02 11.37 -4.60
CA CYS A 219 0.54 10.07 -4.98
C CYS A 219 0.11 9.59 -6.40
N PHE A 220 0.87 8.64 -6.89
CA PHE A 220 0.71 7.97 -8.18
C PHE A 220 -0.63 7.23 -8.36
N SER A 221 -1.27 6.83 -7.26
CA SER A 221 -2.48 6.00 -7.28
C SER A 221 -3.59 6.49 -8.22
N LYS A 222 -3.75 7.79 -8.38
CA LYS A 222 -4.80 8.35 -9.25
C LYS A 222 -4.57 8.07 -10.73
N LEU A 223 -3.33 7.88 -11.14
CA LEU A 223 -2.98 7.57 -12.54
C LEU A 223 -3.27 6.12 -12.92
N THR A 224 -3.51 5.25 -11.96
CA THR A 224 -3.81 3.83 -12.25
C THR A 224 -5.10 3.65 -13.05
N TYR A 225 -6.04 4.59 -12.96
CA TYR A 225 -7.25 4.58 -13.80
C TYR A 225 -6.91 4.82 -15.27
N THR A 226 -6.02 5.79 -15.55
CA THR A 226 -5.54 6.02 -16.91
C THR A 226 -4.81 4.79 -17.45
N MET A 227 -3.96 4.22 -16.62
CA MET A 227 -3.23 3.01 -16.96
C MET A 227 -4.15 1.81 -17.23
N ALA A 228 -5.23 1.64 -16.48
CA ALA A 228 -6.19 0.58 -16.71
C ALA A 228 -7.02 0.80 -17.98
N ALA A 229 -7.37 2.02 -18.28
CA ALA A 229 -8.26 2.37 -19.39
C ALA A 229 -7.56 2.57 -20.72
N PHE A 230 -6.25 2.80 -20.77
CA PHE A 230 -5.49 3.28 -21.95
C PHE A 230 -5.99 4.59 -22.53
N SER A 231 -6.74 5.30 -21.76
CA SER A 231 -7.31 6.57 -22.11
C SER A 231 -6.29 7.68 -21.95
N ASP A 232 -6.67 8.85 -22.35
CA ASP A 232 -5.92 10.04 -22.06
C ASP A 232 -5.86 10.30 -20.54
N LEU A 233 -4.94 11.13 -20.14
CA LEU A 233 -4.72 11.46 -18.72
C LEU A 233 -5.93 12.23 -18.15
N ASP A 234 -6.59 13.08 -18.94
CA ASP A 234 -7.75 13.87 -18.50
C ASP A 234 -8.89 12.94 -18.06
N PHE A 235 -9.21 11.94 -18.88
CA PHE A 235 -10.19 10.92 -18.49
C PHE A 235 -9.79 10.18 -17.21
N GLY A 236 -8.54 9.74 -17.12
CA GLY A 236 -8.03 9.04 -15.94
C GLY A 236 -8.15 9.86 -14.66
N LEU A 237 -7.89 11.16 -14.72
CA LEU A 237 -8.05 12.09 -13.60
C LEU A 237 -9.53 12.31 -13.23
N ARG A 238 -10.42 12.40 -14.21
CA ARG A 238 -11.87 12.57 -13.98
C ARG A 238 -12.49 11.36 -13.30
N ILE A 239 -12.21 10.17 -13.79
CA ILE A 239 -12.75 8.95 -13.18
C ILE A 239 -12.14 8.71 -11.79
N ALA A 240 -10.86 9.06 -11.58
CA ALA A 240 -10.22 8.99 -10.27
C ALA A 240 -10.88 9.93 -9.25
N GLN A 241 -11.31 11.12 -9.67
CA GLN A 241 -12.07 12.02 -8.81
C GLN A 241 -13.41 11.41 -8.42
N ARG A 242 -14.18 10.87 -9.37
CA ARG A 242 -15.46 10.20 -9.09
C ARG A 242 -15.27 9.01 -8.16
N ALA A 243 -14.22 8.21 -8.39
CA ALA A 243 -13.87 7.10 -7.52
C ALA A 243 -13.51 7.54 -6.10
N THR A 244 -12.88 8.70 -5.94
CA THR A 244 -12.61 9.30 -4.62
C THR A 244 -13.89 9.71 -3.91
N GLU A 245 -14.86 10.29 -4.61
CA GLU A 245 -16.18 10.59 -4.03
C GLU A 245 -16.92 9.33 -3.62
N TYR A 246 -16.87 8.29 -4.41
CA TYR A 246 -17.43 7.00 -4.04
C TYR A 246 -16.68 6.30 -2.89
N GLY A 247 -15.44 6.67 -2.65
CA GLY A 247 -14.59 6.05 -1.63
C GLY A 247 -14.16 4.64 -2.02
N VAL A 248 -13.50 4.47 -3.18
CA VAL A 248 -12.93 3.18 -3.63
C VAL A 248 -11.42 3.27 -3.80
N ASP A 249 -10.74 2.17 -3.51
CA ASP A 249 -9.29 2.04 -3.69
C ASP A 249 -8.88 2.24 -5.14
N ALA A 250 -8.00 3.21 -5.35
CA ALA A 250 -7.54 3.61 -6.67
C ALA A 250 -6.65 2.57 -7.38
N TYR A 251 -6.18 1.56 -6.68
CA TYR A 251 -5.42 0.46 -7.28
C TYR A 251 -6.31 -0.74 -7.62
N SER A 252 -7.25 -1.09 -6.76
CA SER A 252 -8.12 -2.24 -6.95
C SER A 252 -9.18 -1.99 -8.02
N ALA A 253 -9.92 -0.87 -7.91
CA ALA A 253 -11.06 -0.61 -8.79
C ALA A 253 -10.73 -0.65 -10.30
N PRO A 254 -9.69 0.04 -10.80
CA PRO A 254 -9.38 0.00 -12.22
C PRO A 254 -8.94 -1.38 -12.71
N GLN A 255 -8.29 -2.18 -11.87
CA GLN A 255 -7.89 -3.54 -12.22
C GLN A 255 -9.09 -4.49 -12.29
N ILE A 256 -10.06 -4.32 -11.39
CA ILE A 256 -11.30 -5.09 -11.39
C ILE A 256 -12.16 -4.75 -12.60
N MET A 257 -12.24 -3.47 -12.96
CA MET A 257 -12.91 -3.06 -14.20
C MET A 257 -12.22 -3.63 -15.44
N ALA A 258 -10.89 -3.60 -15.49
CA ALA A 258 -10.11 -4.21 -16.56
C ALA A 258 -10.30 -5.73 -16.63
N PHE A 259 -10.38 -6.41 -15.48
CA PHE A 259 -10.70 -7.83 -15.40
C PHE A 259 -12.08 -8.13 -16.00
N ALA A 260 -13.12 -7.37 -15.65
CA ALA A 260 -14.46 -7.56 -16.18
C ALA A 260 -14.50 -7.42 -17.73
N LEU A 261 -13.79 -6.40 -18.26
CA LEU A 261 -13.68 -6.20 -19.71
C LEU A 261 -12.86 -7.30 -20.39
N GLU A 262 -11.84 -7.85 -19.73
CA GLU A 262 -11.07 -8.98 -20.25
C GLU A 262 -11.94 -10.25 -20.34
N LEU A 263 -12.80 -10.50 -19.35
CA LEU A 263 -13.77 -11.60 -19.39
C LEU A 263 -14.77 -11.46 -20.53
N LEU A 264 -15.27 -10.25 -20.77
CA LEU A 264 -16.17 -9.96 -21.89
C LEU A 264 -15.49 -10.21 -23.25
N GLU A 265 -14.27 -9.74 -23.42
CA GLU A 265 -13.51 -9.93 -24.67
C GLU A 265 -13.17 -11.40 -24.98
N ASN A 266 -13.01 -12.19 -23.94
CA ASN A 266 -12.71 -13.62 -24.08
C ASN A 266 -13.96 -14.51 -24.04
N GLY A 267 -15.16 -13.92 -24.04
CA GLY A 267 -16.42 -14.64 -24.10
C GLY A 267 -16.75 -15.44 -22.83
N VAL A 268 -16.12 -15.13 -21.70
CA VAL A 268 -16.48 -15.69 -20.38
C VAL A 268 -17.73 -15.00 -19.85
N LEU A 269 -17.83 -13.70 -20.07
CA LEU A 269 -19.03 -12.88 -19.92
C LEU A 269 -19.50 -12.42 -21.30
N THR A 270 -20.76 -12.05 -21.42
CA THR A 270 -21.41 -11.60 -22.66
C THR A 270 -22.03 -10.23 -22.46
N ASP A 271 -22.50 -9.59 -23.52
CA ASP A 271 -23.18 -8.29 -23.43
C ASP A 271 -24.45 -8.35 -22.56
N ASP A 272 -25.07 -9.51 -22.43
CA ASP A 272 -26.23 -9.73 -21.54
C ASP A 272 -25.88 -9.56 -20.05
N ASP A 273 -24.62 -9.75 -19.67
CA ASP A 273 -24.12 -9.52 -18.32
C ASP A 273 -23.90 -8.03 -18.02
N PHE A 274 -23.92 -7.19 -19.06
CA PHE A 274 -23.67 -5.74 -18.98
C PHE A 274 -24.82 -4.91 -19.59
N PRO A 275 -26.06 -5.08 -19.14
CA PRO A 275 -27.21 -4.43 -19.75
C PRO A 275 -27.11 -2.91 -19.68
N GLY A 276 -27.07 -2.28 -20.86
CA GLY A 276 -26.98 -0.82 -20.96
C GLY A 276 -25.58 -0.23 -20.78
N MET A 277 -24.55 -1.05 -20.79
CA MET A 277 -23.17 -0.54 -20.80
C MET A 277 -22.89 0.15 -22.14
N PRO A 278 -22.33 1.38 -22.14
CA PRO A 278 -21.95 2.09 -23.35
C PRO A 278 -20.92 1.33 -24.20
N GLU A 279 -20.90 1.62 -25.50
CA GLU A 279 -19.90 1.02 -26.40
C GLU A 279 -18.54 1.71 -26.32
N ASP A 280 -18.52 2.99 -25.97
CA ASP A 280 -17.28 3.76 -25.85
C ASP A 280 -16.49 3.39 -24.59
N SER A 281 -15.17 3.53 -24.67
CA SER A 281 -14.25 3.11 -23.60
C SER A 281 -14.48 3.86 -22.29
N GLU A 282 -14.71 5.17 -22.33
CA GLU A 282 -14.91 5.99 -21.13
C GLU A 282 -16.23 5.66 -20.45
N GLY A 283 -17.29 5.58 -21.25
CA GLY A 283 -18.63 5.22 -20.76
C GLY A 283 -18.63 3.85 -20.08
N ARG A 284 -17.90 2.87 -20.62
CA ARG A 284 -17.76 1.54 -20.00
C ARG A 284 -17.15 1.60 -18.59
N PHE A 285 -16.09 2.39 -18.40
CA PHE A 285 -15.47 2.53 -17.09
C PHE A 285 -16.35 3.25 -16.08
N TYR A 286 -17.08 4.29 -16.49
CA TYR A 286 -18.06 4.95 -15.62
C TYR A 286 -19.21 4.02 -15.25
N TRP A 287 -19.74 3.28 -16.22
CA TRP A 287 -20.81 2.31 -16.00
C TRP A 287 -20.38 1.22 -15.02
N LEU A 288 -19.19 0.64 -15.23
CA LEU A 288 -18.63 -0.37 -14.33
C LEU A 288 -18.42 0.16 -12.92
N LEU A 289 -17.84 1.34 -12.78
CA LEU A 289 -17.62 1.96 -11.47
C LEU A 289 -18.95 2.17 -10.73
N ASP A 290 -19.97 2.68 -11.43
CA ASP A 290 -21.30 2.91 -10.85
C ASP A 290 -21.98 1.59 -10.46
N SER A 291 -21.95 0.59 -11.33
CA SER A 291 -22.51 -0.74 -11.06
C SER A 291 -21.85 -1.42 -9.86
N ILE A 292 -20.53 -1.36 -9.78
CA ILE A 292 -19.74 -1.88 -8.65
C ILE A 292 -20.15 -1.22 -7.34
N VAL A 293 -20.16 0.10 -7.34
CA VAL A 293 -20.42 0.88 -6.12
C VAL A 293 -21.85 0.70 -5.61
N ARG A 294 -22.79 0.51 -6.52
CA ARG A 294 -24.20 0.24 -6.22
C ARG A 294 -24.51 -1.22 -5.98
N ARG A 295 -23.58 -2.12 -6.31
CA ARG A 295 -23.78 -3.58 -6.30
C ARG A 295 -24.95 -4.02 -7.19
N GLU A 296 -25.00 -3.48 -8.41
CA GLU A 296 -26.03 -3.75 -9.41
C GLU A 296 -25.53 -4.74 -10.48
N GLY A 297 -26.30 -5.78 -10.81
CA GLY A 297 -25.94 -6.76 -11.81
C GLY A 297 -24.56 -7.39 -11.56
N ILE A 298 -23.73 -7.47 -12.58
CA ILE A 298 -22.35 -7.98 -12.49
C ILE A 298 -21.51 -7.19 -11.48
N GLY A 299 -21.87 -5.94 -11.22
CA GLY A 299 -21.21 -5.07 -10.25
C GLY A 299 -21.25 -5.62 -8.83
N ASP A 300 -22.23 -6.44 -8.46
CA ASP A 300 -22.29 -7.06 -7.14
C ASP A 300 -21.16 -8.08 -6.93
N ALA A 301 -20.93 -8.95 -7.91
CA ALA A 301 -19.81 -9.87 -7.88
C ALA A 301 -18.46 -9.11 -7.87
N LEU A 302 -18.31 -8.11 -8.76
CA LEU A 302 -17.09 -7.30 -8.87
C LEU A 302 -16.79 -6.49 -7.60
N ALA A 303 -17.81 -6.09 -6.84
CA ALA A 303 -17.67 -5.39 -5.56
C ALA A 303 -16.94 -6.22 -4.48
N ASN A 304 -16.84 -7.53 -4.67
CA ASN A 304 -16.13 -8.43 -3.76
C ASN A 304 -14.63 -8.58 -4.09
N GLY A 305 -14.15 -7.93 -5.15
CA GLY A 305 -12.77 -8.01 -5.62
C GLY A 305 -12.53 -9.16 -6.61
N THR A 306 -11.48 -9.07 -7.40
CA THR A 306 -11.17 -9.97 -8.52
C THR A 306 -11.19 -11.45 -8.13
N TYR A 307 -10.58 -11.80 -6.98
CA TYR A 307 -10.50 -13.20 -6.53
C TYR A 307 -11.89 -13.81 -6.29
N TRP A 308 -12.76 -13.07 -5.61
CA TRP A 308 -14.10 -13.57 -5.27
C TRP A 308 -15.04 -13.48 -6.47
N ALA A 309 -14.96 -12.41 -7.24
CA ALA A 309 -15.72 -12.26 -8.48
C ALA A 309 -15.41 -13.39 -9.47
N ALA A 310 -14.14 -13.74 -9.66
CA ALA A 310 -13.76 -14.84 -10.53
C ALA A 310 -14.37 -16.18 -10.12
N LYS A 311 -14.43 -16.44 -8.82
CA LYS A 311 -15.06 -17.66 -8.28
C LYS A 311 -16.58 -17.68 -8.44
N GLU A 312 -17.22 -16.54 -8.23
CA GLU A 312 -18.67 -16.39 -8.34
C GLU A 312 -19.13 -16.49 -9.78
N ILE A 313 -18.42 -15.84 -10.71
CA ILE A 313 -18.67 -15.91 -12.16
C ILE A 313 -18.45 -17.33 -12.68
N GLY A 314 -17.41 -18.02 -12.23
CA GLY A 314 -17.07 -19.36 -12.70
C GLY A 314 -16.65 -19.37 -14.16
N ASN A 315 -17.04 -20.39 -14.93
CA ASN A 315 -16.80 -20.51 -16.37
C ASN A 315 -15.34 -20.27 -16.81
N GLY A 316 -14.38 -20.52 -15.91
CA GLY A 316 -12.95 -20.30 -16.16
C GLY A 316 -12.47 -18.87 -15.93
N ALA A 317 -13.27 -18.00 -15.32
CA ALA A 317 -12.89 -16.63 -14.97
C ALA A 317 -11.64 -16.55 -14.07
N GLU A 318 -11.40 -17.59 -13.26
CA GLU A 318 -10.23 -17.67 -12.37
C GLU A 318 -8.88 -17.60 -13.12
N LYS A 319 -8.86 -18.03 -14.39
CA LYS A 319 -7.67 -17.94 -15.26
C LYS A 319 -7.27 -16.49 -15.56
N TYR A 320 -8.21 -15.57 -15.43
CA TYR A 320 -8.03 -14.15 -15.69
C TYR A 320 -7.76 -13.32 -14.43
N ALA A 321 -7.82 -13.93 -13.25
CA ALA A 321 -7.47 -13.28 -11.98
C ALA A 321 -5.94 -13.17 -11.81
N HIS A 322 -5.26 -12.55 -12.79
CA HIS A 322 -3.80 -12.56 -12.93
C HIS A 322 -3.05 -11.76 -11.88
N ASN A 323 -3.72 -10.87 -11.17
CA ASN A 323 -3.06 -9.89 -10.32
C ASN A 323 -3.58 -9.92 -8.88
N THR A 324 -3.76 -11.11 -8.33
CA THR A 324 -4.21 -11.27 -6.94
C THR A 324 -3.19 -12.04 -6.11
N ILE A 325 -2.90 -11.54 -4.91
CA ILE A 325 -2.19 -12.26 -3.84
C ILE A 325 -3.03 -12.15 -2.57
N LYS A 326 -3.13 -13.25 -1.81
CA LYS A 326 -3.95 -13.30 -0.58
C LYS A 326 -5.35 -12.74 -0.78
N LYS A 327 -5.93 -13.01 -1.97
CA LYS A 327 -7.29 -12.61 -2.38
C LYS A 327 -7.48 -11.10 -2.60
N HIS A 328 -6.41 -10.35 -2.72
CA HIS A 328 -6.42 -8.91 -3.03
C HIS A 328 -5.68 -8.62 -4.33
N GLU A 329 -6.12 -7.60 -5.02
CA GLU A 329 -5.42 -7.05 -6.16
C GLU A 329 -4.05 -6.51 -5.73
N GLN A 330 -3.05 -6.79 -6.56
CA GLN A 330 -1.74 -6.19 -6.44
C GLN A 330 -1.71 -4.80 -7.08
N LEU A 331 -0.57 -4.14 -6.94
CA LEU A 331 -0.24 -3.05 -7.84
C LEU A 331 -0.36 -3.50 -9.28
N PRO A 332 -0.65 -2.58 -10.22
CA PRO A 332 -0.58 -2.90 -11.64
C PRO A 332 0.83 -3.34 -12.09
N LEU A 333 1.85 -3.13 -11.26
CA LEU A 333 3.22 -3.58 -11.50
C LEU A 333 3.47 -4.92 -10.80
N LYS A 334 3.99 -5.89 -11.52
CA LYS A 334 4.34 -7.22 -10.98
C LYS A 334 5.77 -7.23 -10.43
N LEU A 335 6.05 -6.35 -9.47
CA LEU A 335 7.39 -6.10 -8.92
C LEU A 335 8.07 -7.35 -8.36
N SER A 336 7.29 -8.26 -7.81
CA SER A 336 7.78 -9.53 -7.27
C SER A 336 8.48 -10.43 -8.29
N MET A 337 8.33 -10.14 -9.58
CA MET A 337 9.10 -10.81 -10.64
C MET A 337 10.49 -10.24 -10.82
N LEU A 338 10.80 -9.09 -10.22
CA LEU A 338 12.05 -8.38 -10.44
C LEU A 338 13.22 -9.07 -9.78
N ASN A 339 13.05 -9.49 -8.53
CA ASN A 339 14.11 -10.17 -7.79
C ASN A 339 13.56 -10.97 -6.59
N PRO A 340 14.36 -11.84 -5.97
CA PRO A 340 13.96 -12.65 -4.84
C PRO A 340 13.52 -11.86 -3.60
N ILE A 341 14.05 -10.65 -3.38
CA ILE A 341 13.65 -9.78 -2.26
C ILE A 341 12.18 -9.39 -2.43
N TYR A 342 11.82 -8.86 -3.60
CA TYR A 342 10.44 -8.50 -3.88
C TYR A 342 9.49 -9.69 -3.85
N PHE A 343 9.93 -10.84 -4.38
CA PHE A 343 9.16 -12.08 -4.25
C PHE A 343 8.84 -12.36 -2.78
N LEU A 344 9.85 -12.36 -1.93
CA LEU A 344 9.70 -12.71 -0.52
C LEU A 344 8.81 -11.68 0.22
N MET A 345 8.99 -10.39 -0.04
CA MET A 345 8.14 -9.33 0.51
C MET A 345 6.66 -9.50 0.12
N TYR A 346 6.39 -9.80 -1.16
CA TYR A 346 5.02 -10.02 -1.63
C TYR A 346 4.42 -11.30 -1.10
N ALA A 347 5.19 -12.39 -1.12
CA ALA A 347 4.72 -13.69 -0.67
C ALA A 347 4.39 -13.69 0.82
N THR A 348 5.27 -13.13 1.65
CA THR A 348 5.13 -13.20 3.12
C THR A 348 4.47 -11.97 3.75
N GLY A 349 4.33 -10.86 3.02
CA GLY A 349 3.69 -9.64 3.52
C GLY A 349 2.26 -9.88 3.97
N GLU A 350 1.91 -9.35 5.14
CA GLU A 350 0.58 -9.47 5.71
C GLU A 350 -0.38 -8.42 5.18
N LYS A 351 0.17 -7.30 4.77
CA LYS A 351 -0.55 -6.21 4.14
C LYS A 351 -0.09 -6.13 2.69
N ILE A 352 -1.02 -6.20 1.78
CA ILE A 352 -0.72 -6.00 0.37
C ILE A 352 -0.73 -4.51 0.11
N ASN A 353 0.35 -3.86 0.45
CA ASN A 353 0.53 -2.43 0.30
C ASN A 353 1.80 -2.15 -0.49
N ILE A 354 1.75 -1.18 -1.38
CA ILE A 354 2.87 -0.68 -2.16
C ILE A 354 4.07 -0.33 -1.28
N THR A 355 3.82 0.32 -0.16
CA THR A 355 4.85 0.80 0.75
C THR A 355 5.56 -0.29 1.54
N GLN A 356 5.01 -1.50 1.60
CA GLN A 356 5.69 -2.65 2.21
C GLN A 356 6.60 -3.40 1.24
N ILE A 357 6.50 -3.08 -0.01
CA ILE A 357 7.07 -3.82 -1.11
C ILE A 357 8.18 -3.02 -1.77
N GLU A 358 8.03 -1.71 -1.85
CA GLU A 358 9.02 -0.82 -2.39
C GLU A 358 10.04 -0.51 -1.31
N GLY A 359 11.07 -1.34 -1.27
CA GLY A 359 12.18 -1.18 -0.34
C GLY A 359 13.17 -0.12 -0.80
N GLN A 360 13.99 0.28 0.14
CA GLN A 360 15.11 1.21 -0.08
C GLN A 360 16.25 0.60 -0.89
N PHE A 361 16.16 -0.69 -1.20
CA PHE A 361 17.19 -1.36 -1.95
C PHE A 361 17.08 -1.00 -3.44
N PRO A 362 18.22 -0.70 -4.06
CA PRO A 362 18.25 -0.33 -5.45
C PRO A 362 17.65 -1.42 -6.34
N GLN A 363 16.77 -1.02 -7.23
CA GLN A 363 16.10 -1.92 -8.17
C GLN A 363 16.86 -2.06 -9.49
N GLY A 364 17.92 -1.31 -9.64
CA GLY A 364 18.67 -1.24 -10.89
C GLY A 364 19.72 -2.34 -11.05
N PRO A 365 20.11 -2.61 -12.30
CA PRO A 365 21.34 -3.30 -12.56
C PRO A 365 22.51 -2.41 -12.15
N PHE A 366 23.23 -2.77 -11.12
CA PHE A 366 24.51 -2.17 -10.79
C PHE A 366 25.60 -3.10 -11.31
N PRO A 367 26.05 -2.90 -12.54
CA PRO A 367 26.84 -3.92 -13.23
C PRO A 367 28.24 -4.10 -12.62
N GLU A 368 28.85 -3.03 -12.13
CA GLU A 368 30.22 -3.05 -11.68
C GLU A 368 30.31 -2.77 -10.18
N ARG A 369 31.33 -3.36 -9.52
CA ARG A 369 31.55 -3.20 -8.08
C ARG A 369 31.85 -1.74 -7.72
N GLU A 370 32.62 -1.06 -8.53
CA GLU A 370 32.98 0.35 -8.35
C GLU A 370 31.74 1.26 -8.32
N ALA A 371 30.79 1.05 -9.24
CA ALA A 371 29.54 1.78 -9.26
C ALA A 371 28.68 1.51 -8.01
N ARG A 372 28.72 0.29 -7.48
CA ARG A 372 28.06 -0.07 -6.22
C ARG A 372 28.74 0.60 -5.01
N GLU A 373 30.08 0.64 -5.00
CA GLU A 373 30.85 1.30 -3.95
C GLU A 373 30.57 2.81 -3.91
N GLU A 374 30.54 3.47 -5.07
CA GLU A 374 30.16 4.88 -5.20
C GLU A 374 28.74 5.13 -4.70
N PHE A 375 27.79 4.30 -5.12
CA PHE A 375 26.40 4.39 -4.67
C PHE A 375 26.27 4.22 -3.15
N VAL A 376 26.94 3.23 -2.57
CA VAL A 376 26.91 2.94 -1.13
C VAL A 376 27.60 4.03 -0.32
N ALA A 377 28.65 4.68 -0.85
CA ALA A 377 29.33 5.77 -0.19
C ALA A 377 28.39 6.97 0.06
N ASP A 378 27.48 7.23 -0.89
CA ASP A 378 26.45 8.25 -0.75
C ASP A 378 25.24 7.81 0.11
N TRP A 379 25.18 6.57 0.48
CA TRP A 379 24.06 5.96 1.21
C TRP A 379 24.24 6.05 2.72
N PHE A 380 24.27 7.26 3.22
CA PHE A 380 24.77 7.55 4.56
C PHE A 380 23.81 7.22 5.71
N GLN A 381 22.54 6.92 5.45
CA GLN A 381 21.57 6.65 6.49
C GLN A 381 21.01 5.22 6.47
N VAL A 382 21.60 4.36 5.72
CA VAL A 382 21.22 2.95 5.75
C VAL A 382 21.83 2.26 6.96
N PRO A 383 21.11 1.32 7.55
CA PRO A 383 21.28 0.90 8.94
C PRO A 383 22.65 0.43 9.25
N ASP A 384 23.45 -0.08 8.65
CA ASP A 384 24.79 -0.43 9.09
C ASP A 384 25.70 -0.92 7.97
N ASP A 385 26.94 -1.11 8.29
CA ASP A 385 27.92 -1.64 7.38
C ASP A 385 27.55 -3.03 6.86
N LYS A 386 26.74 -3.81 7.60
CA LYS A 386 26.22 -5.08 7.15
C LYS A 386 25.39 -4.95 5.87
N PHE A 387 24.45 -4.02 5.81
CA PHE A 387 23.61 -3.82 4.61
C PHE A 387 24.39 -3.24 3.44
N LYS A 388 25.35 -2.36 3.72
CA LYS A 388 26.29 -1.89 2.71
C LYS A 388 27.08 -3.05 2.12
N GLN A 389 27.58 -3.93 2.98
CA GLN A 389 28.33 -5.10 2.57
C GLN A 389 27.46 -6.09 1.76
N ILE A 390 26.22 -6.34 2.19
CA ILE A 390 25.25 -7.15 1.44
C ILE A 390 25.09 -6.64 0.02
N PHE A 391 24.95 -5.32 -0.13
CA PHE A 391 24.78 -4.71 -1.43
C PHE A 391 26.05 -4.80 -2.31
N LEU A 392 27.22 -4.67 -1.70
CA LEU A 392 28.51 -4.81 -2.39
C LEU A 392 28.80 -6.25 -2.84
N ASP A 393 28.32 -7.23 -2.07
CA ASP A 393 28.56 -8.65 -2.30
C ASP A 393 27.52 -9.33 -3.21
N TRP A 394 26.63 -8.57 -3.82
CA TRP A 394 25.68 -9.11 -4.78
C TRP A 394 26.37 -9.71 -5.99
N GLU A 395 26.05 -10.96 -6.29
CA GLU A 395 26.64 -11.68 -7.41
C GLU A 395 25.64 -11.94 -8.54
N PRO A 396 26.10 -11.96 -9.81
CA PRO A 396 25.25 -12.32 -10.94
C PRO A 396 24.87 -13.79 -10.87
N ARG A 397 23.59 -14.09 -11.11
CA ARG A 397 23.07 -15.46 -11.22
C ARG A 397 22.40 -15.67 -12.57
N GLY A 398 23.14 -16.35 -13.49
CA GLY A 398 22.61 -16.82 -14.76
C GLY A 398 22.35 -15.74 -15.82
N GLU A 399 22.27 -16.17 -17.07
CA GLU A 399 22.14 -15.29 -18.24
C GLU A 399 20.77 -14.58 -18.36
N ASN A 400 19.71 -15.14 -17.74
CA ASN A 400 18.34 -14.65 -17.84
C ASN A 400 17.80 -14.03 -16.55
N SER A 401 18.62 -13.92 -15.50
CA SER A 401 18.24 -13.27 -14.25
C SER A 401 18.66 -11.81 -14.22
N MET A 402 18.09 -11.03 -13.31
CA MET A 402 18.69 -9.75 -12.94
C MET A 402 20.18 -9.98 -12.68
N PRO A 403 21.05 -9.15 -13.24
CA PRO A 403 22.50 -9.42 -13.19
C PRO A 403 23.05 -9.58 -11.79
N TYR A 404 22.36 -9.03 -10.78
CA TYR A 404 22.81 -9.10 -9.39
C TYR A 404 21.64 -9.25 -8.43
N TYR A 405 21.67 -10.26 -7.57
CA TYR A 405 20.80 -10.36 -6.40
C TYR A 405 21.50 -11.10 -5.25
N PRO A 406 21.13 -10.77 -4.01
CA PRO A 406 21.77 -11.32 -2.84
C PRO A 406 21.49 -12.82 -2.67
N THR A 407 22.28 -13.48 -1.83
CA THR A 407 21.98 -14.84 -1.38
C THR A 407 20.62 -14.92 -0.67
N VAL A 408 20.09 -16.13 -0.48
CA VAL A 408 18.80 -16.31 0.19
C VAL A 408 18.81 -15.74 1.61
N ASP A 409 19.90 -15.94 2.36
CA ASP A 409 20.05 -15.37 3.71
C ASP A 409 20.03 -13.84 3.69
N MET A 410 20.76 -13.23 2.76
CA MET A 410 20.76 -11.77 2.57
C MET A 410 19.37 -11.25 2.19
N CYS A 411 18.60 -11.98 1.38
CA CYS A 411 17.21 -11.63 1.09
C CYS A 411 16.37 -11.59 2.37
N CYS A 412 16.54 -12.56 3.27
CA CYS A 412 15.83 -12.59 4.54
C CYS A 412 16.18 -11.40 5.45
N ASP A 413 17.47 -11.07 5.56
CA ASP A 413 17.93 -9.90 6.34
C ASP A 413 17.33 -8.60 5.80
N ILE A 414 17.36 -8.40 4.48
CA ILE A 414 16.82 -7.21 3.81
C ILE A 414 15.31 -7.09 4.05
N VAL A 415 14.59 -8.19 3.85
CA VAL A 415 13.13 -8.20 4.04
C VAL A 415 12.77 -7.94 5.49
N ASP A 416 13.47 -8.54 6.45
CA ASP A 416 13.23 -8.31 7.88
C ASP A 416 13.48 -6.85 8.27
N TRP A 417 14.56 -6.24 7.77
CA TRP A 417 14.83 -4.84 8.01
C TRP A 417 13.73 -3.94 7.43
N GLN A 418 13.35 -4.17 6.18
CA GLN A 418 12.32 -3.40 5.50
C GLN A 418 10.96 -3.52 6.19
N GLU A 419 10.59 -4.72 6.60
CA GLU A 419 9.37 -4.95 7.37
C GLU A 419 9.38 -4.18 8.70
N LYS A 420 10.49 -4.21 9.44
CA LYS A 420 10.61 -3.45 10.70
C LYS A 420 10.38 -1.96 10.49
N MET A 421 10.98 -1.38 9.48
CA MET A 421 10.78 0.03 9.15
C MET A 421 9.31 0.35 8.87
N HIS A 422 8.65 -0.45 8.05
CA HIS A 422 7.22 -0.25 7.74
C HIS A 422 6.31 -0.40 8.96
N TYR A 423 6.57 -1.37 9.83
CA TYR A 423 5.77 -1.55 11.03
C TYR A 423 5.99 -0.42 12.04
N ILE A 424 7.20 0.14 12.10
CA ILE A 424 7.49 1.33 12.90
C ILE A 424 6.76 2.54 12.33
N ASP A 425 6.83 2.77 11.03
CA ASP A 425 6.13 3.86 10.34
C ASP A 425 4.62 3.82 10.61
N ASP A 426 4.02 2.65 10.43
CA ASP A 426 2.59 2.44 10.69
C ASP A 426 2.23 2.73 12.16
N ALA A 427 3.05 2.29 13.10
CA ALA A 427 2.82 2.48 14.53
C ALA A 427 2.94 3.95 14.97
N LEU A 428 3.89 4.67 14.38
CA LEU A 428 4.14 6.09 14.66
C LEU A 428 3.25 7.02 13.81
N GLY A 429 2.63 6.50 12.75
CA GLY A 429 1.87 7.29 11.79
C GLY A 429 2.75 8.13 10.88
N MET A 430 3.95 7.64 10.59
CA MET A 430 4.88 8.26 9.66
C MET A 430 4.54 7.90 8.21
N CYS A 431 4.88 8.79 7.30
CA CYS A 431 4.74 8.53 5.88
C CYS A 431 5.97 7.77 5.37
N ALA A 432 5.76 6.66 4.70
CA ALA A 432 6.84 5.89 4.07
C ALA A 432 7.68 6.73 3.09
N GLY A 433 7.09 7.75 2.45
CA GLY A 433 7.82 8.69 1.59
C GLY A 433 8.86 9.57 2.33
N LEU A 434 8.80 9.63 3.65
CA LEU A 434 9.80 10.31 4.50
C LEU A 434 10.67 9.33 5.27
N SER A 435 10.41 8.05 5.19
CA SER A 435 11.02 7.02 6.02
C SER A 435 11.51 5.83 5.17
N SER A 436 10.70 4.80 5.05
CA SER A 436 11.13 3.52 4.49
C SER A 436 11.28 3.50 2.96
N PHE A 437 10.65 4.43 2.25
CA PHE A 437 10.68 4.45 0.78
C PHE A 437 11.92 5.12 0.16
N PRO A 438 12.44 6.26 0.65
CA PRO A 438 13.62 6.89 0.06
C PRO A 438 14.91 6.15 0.40
N LEU A 439 15.86 6.14 -0.53
CA LEU A 439 17.21 5.63 -0.30
C LEU A 439 17.98 6.37 0.80
N LYS A 440 17.65 7.63 1.02
CA LYS A 440 18.21 8.49 2.06
C LYS A 440 17.07 9.07 2.90
N PRO A 441 16.45 8.27 3.78
CA PRO A 441 15.29 8.76 4.53
C PRO A 441 15.73 9.72 5.64
N PRO A 442 14.97 10.80 5.85
CA PRO A 442 15.22 11.68 7.00
C PRO A 442 14.81 11.02 8.32
N TYR A 443 13.92 10.06 8.28
CA TYR A 443 13.47 9.29 9.43
C TYR A 443 13.74 7.80 9.23
N HIS A 444 14.41 7.17 10.18
CA HIS A 444 14.63 5.73 10.20
C HIS A 444 15.01 5.23 11.59
N ILE A 445 15.34 3.94 11.70
CA ILE A 445 15.58 3.26 12.97
C ILE A 445 16.66 3.93 13.84
N HIS A 446 17.66 4.59 13.27
CA HIS A 446 18.73 5.24 14.03
C HIS A 446 18.31 6.57 14.67
N ASN A 447 17.35 7.29 14.08
CA ASN A 447 16.89 8.57 14.65
C ASN A 447 15.49 8.49 15.29
N TYR A 448 14.65 7.53 14.93
CA TYR A 448 13.36 7.35 15.60
C TYR A 448 13.44 7.23 17.12
N PRO A 449 14.39 6.48 17.71
CA PRO A 449 14.52 6.42 19.17
C PRO A 449 14.73 7.79 19.80
N LYS A 450 15.52 8.67 19.18
CA LYS A 450 15.75 10.05 19.66
C LYS A 450 14.45 10.86 19.66
N PHE A 451 13.72 10.85 18.54
CA PHE A 451 12.42 11.51 18.45
C PHE A 451 11.41 10.97 19.46
N PHE A 452 11.39 9.66 19.65
CA PHE A 452 10.49 9.02 20.59
C PHE A 452 10.83 9.43 22.03
N SER A 453 12.10 9.42 22.38
CA SER A 453 12.59 9.82 23.71
C SER A 453 12.37 11.31 23.97
N ALA A 454 12.67 12.18 23.02
CA ALA A 454 12.47 13.62 23.16
C ALA A 454 10.97 14.00 23.17
N GLY A 455 10.16 13.32 22.35
CA GLY A 455 8.73 13.58 22.24
C GLY A 455 7.91 13.03 23.40
N ALA A 456 8.08 11.75 23.70
CA ALA A 456 7.24 11.02 24.65
C ALA A 456 7.89 10.82 26.04
N GLY A 457 9.19 11.05 26.17
CA GLY A 457 9.93 10.91 27.42
C GLY A 457 10.29 9.47 27.80
N PHE A 458 10.11 8.52 26.88
CA PHE A 458 10.50 7.12 27.09
C PHE A 458 11.98 6.93 26.74
N ASP A 459 12.67 6.14 27.55
CA ASP A 459 14.01 5.67 27.23
C ASP A 459 13.94 4.60 26.13
N MET A 460 14.07 5.04 24.89
CA MET A 460 13.99 4.22 23.67
C MET A 460 15.38 4.14 23.03
N ASP A 461 15.74 2.95 22.61
CA ASP A 461 16.90 2.67 21.77
C ASP A 461 16.51 1.84 20.54
N GLU A 462 17.45 1.59 19.64
CA GLU A 462 17.20 0.85 18.39
C GLU A 462 16.78 -0.60 18.66
N GLU A 463 17.37 -1.25 19.66
CA GLU A 463 17.04 -2.61 20.02
C GLU A 463 15.60 -2.74 20.51
N LYS A 464 15.18 -1.89 21.44
CA LYS A 464 13.79 -1.85 21.95
C LYS A 464 12.80 -1.57 20.83
N LEU A 465 13.14 -0.65 19.92
CA LEU A 465 12.29 -0.31 18.78
C LEU A 465 12.20 -1.48 17.79
N SER A 466 13.31 -2.13 17.50
CA SER A 466 13.38 -3.33 16.65
C SER A 466 12.55 -4.48 17.24
N GLN A 467 12.65 -4.72 18.55
CA GLN A 467 11.85 -5.74 19.25
C GLN A 467 10.35 -5.42 19.19
N ALA A 468 9.99 -4.15 19.38
CA ALA A 468 8.59 -3.73 19.24
C ALA A 468 8.05 -3.98 17.82
N ALA A 469 8.85 -3.71 16.79
CA ALA A 469 8.48 -3.98 15.39
C ALA A 469 8.35 -5.49 15.12
N LYS A 470 9.29 -6.31 15.59
CA LYS A 470 9.22 -7.79 15.49
C LYS A 470 7.95 -8.34 16.16
N ARG A 471 7.67 -7.84 17.37
CA ARG A 471 6.45 -8.21 18.12
C ARG A 471 5.19 -7.85 17.34
N TYR A 472 5.13 -6.64 16.79
CA TYR A 472 4.00 -6.18 15.99
C TYR A 472 3.83 -7.06 14.73
N ARG A 473 4.89 -7.27 13.98
CA ARG A 473 4.91 -8.13 12.77
C ARG A 473 4.38 -9.54 13.07
N THR A 474 4.90 -10.16 14.14
CA THR A 474 4.51 -11.50 14.56
C THR A 474 3.04 -11.56 15.00
N LEU A 475 2.55 -10.53 15.70
CA LEU A 475 1.15 -10.46 16.10
C LEU A 475 0.21 -10.34 14.89
N VAL A 476 0.56 -9.53 13.89
CA VAL A 476 -0.22 -9.42 12.63
C VAL A 476 -0.25 -10.77 11.90
N ARG A 477 0.90 -11.46 11.82
CA ARG A 477 0.97 -12.81 11.27
C ARG A 477 0.04 -13.77 12.02
N ALA A 478 0.12 -13.76 13.34
CA ALA A 478 -0.70 -14.62 14.20
C ALA A 478 -2.21 -14.39 14.00
N ILE A 479 -2.64 -13.14 13.84
CA ILE A 479 -4.05 -12.81 13.55
C ILE A 479 -4.48 -13.45 12.22
N ASN A 480 -3.65 -13.41 11.19
CA ASN A 480 -3.96 -13.99 9.90
C ASN A 480 -3.92 -15.52 9.92
N ILE A 481 -2.97 -16.13 10.64
CA ILE A 481 -2.94 -17.58 10.90
C ILE A 481 -4.22 -18.04 11.61
N ARG A 482 -4.67 -17.31 12.62
CA ARG A 482 -5.94 -17.57 13.30
C ARG A 482 -7.14 -17.53 12.35
N ARG A 483 -7.08 -16.73 11.29
CA ARG A 483 -8.08 -16.62 10.23
C ARG A 483 -7.93 -17.68 9.13
N GLY A 484 -7.00 -18.60 9.27
CA GLY A 484 -6.79 -19.73 8.36
C GLY A 484 -5.69 -19.56 7.33
N MET A 485 -4.91 -18.47 7.37
CA MET A 485 -3.75 -18.29 6.50
C MET A 485 -2.69 -19.35 6.77
N ARG A 486 -2.06 -19.88 5.72
CA ARG A 486 -1.01 -20.92 5.75
C ARG A 486 0.01 -20.65 4.63
N ARG A 487 1.06 -21.46 4.57
CA ARG A 487 2.11 -21.42 3.54
C ARG A 487 1.58 -21.32 2.10
N LYS A 488 0.50 -22.02 1.79
CA LYS A 488 -0.13 -21.97 0.45
C LYS A 488 -0.60 -20.57 0.05
N ASP A 489 -0.90 -19.72 1.03
CA ASP A 489 -1.35 -18.34 0.80
C ASP A 489 -0.16 -17.37 0.62
N ASP A 490 1.06 -17.82 0.94
CA ASP A 490 2.29 -17.09 0.72
C ASP A 490 2.86 -17.33 -0.70
N LYS A 491 2.02 -17.74 -1.62
CA LYS A 491 2.35 -17.96 -3.02
C LYS A 491 1.49 -17.08 -3.92
N PRO A 492 2.11 -16.33 -4.82
CA PRO A 492 1.38 -15.62 -5.85
C PRO A 492 0.85 -16.59 -6.92
N PRO A 493 -0.11 -16.17 -7.77
CA PRO A 493 -0.60 -16.99 -8.87
C PRO A 493 0.51 -17.39 -9.85
N GLU A 494 0.48 -18.60 -10.37
CA GLU A 494 1.51 -19.14 -11.26
C GLU A 494 1.77 -18.28 -12.49
N ASN A 495 0.71 -17.82 -13.16
CA ASN A 495 0.82 -17.02 -14.37
C ASN A 495 1.40 -15.62 -14.11
N HIS A 496 1.35 -15.14 -12.86
CA HIS A 496 1.96 -13.89 -12.44
C HIS A 496 3.49 -13.93 -12.49
N TRP A 497 4.07 -15.13 -12.52
CA TRP A 497 5.45 -15.41 -12.21
C TRP A 497 6.22 -16.15 -13.30
N LYS A 498 5.79 -16.07 -14.54
CA LYS A 498 6.44 -16.77 -15.68
C LYS A 498 7.96 -16.56 -15.80
N LYS A 499 8.49 -15.47 -15.22
CA LYS A 499 9.92 -15.14 -15.22
C LYS A 499 10.54 -15.06 -13.82
N ARG A 500 9.84 -15.49 -12.78
CA ARG A 500 10.43 -15.53 -11.45
C ARG A 500 11.46 -16.68 -11.34
N PHE A 501 11.98 -16.87 -10.16
CA PHE A 501 13.02 -17.83 -9.83
C PHE A 501 12.40 -19.06 -9.16
N PRO A 502 11.64 -19.91 -9.89
CA PRO A 502 10.88 -21.01 -9.28
C PRO A 502 11.74 -21.99 -8.49
N GLU A 503 13.00 -22.15 -8.88
CA GLU A 503 13.99 -22.98 -8.20
C GLU A 503 14.38 -22.46 -6.81
N LEU A 504 14.14 -21.17 -6.54
CA LEU A 504 14.47 -20.52 -5.26
C LEU A 504 13.25 -20.32 -4.34
N GLU A 505 12.04 -20.47 -4.85
CA GLU A 505 10.84 -20.09 -4.10
C GLU A 505 10.66 -20.86 -2.80
N GLU A 506 10.83 -22.16 -2.84
CA GLU A 506 10.70 -23.01 -1.64
C GLU A 506 11.86 -22.73 -0.67
N GLU A 507 13.09 -22.60 -1.17
CA GLU A 507 14.25 -22.26 -0.36
C GLU A 507 14.12 -20.90 0.32
N LEU A 508 13.64 -19.88 -0.42
CA LEU A 508 13.36 -18.55 0.12
C LEU A 508 12.33 -18.59 1.25
N LEU A 509 11.24 -19.31 1.06
CA LEU A 509 10.20 -19.41 2.07
C LEU A 509 10.67 -20.20 3.30
N ASP A 510 11.38 -21.33 3.10
CA ASP A 510 11.87 -22.14 4.19
C ASP A 510 12.92 -21.39 5.03
N THR A 511 13.86 -20.71 4.37
CA THR A 511 14.90 -19.93 5.04
C THR A 511 14.28 -18.75 5.79
N TYR A 512 13.34 -18.03 5.15
CA TYR A 512 12.65 -16.93 5.80
C TYR A 512 11.80 -17.37 7.00
N TYR A 513 11.09 -18.49 6.90
CA TYR A 513 10.30 -18.99 8.02
C TYR A 513 11.20 -19.38 9.20
N LYS A 514 12.30 -20.08 8.93
CA LYS A 514 13.29 -20.38 9.96
C LYS A 514 13.87 -19.12 10.59
N PHE A 515 14.22 -18.14 9.76
CA PHE A 515 14.73 -16.83 10.20
C PHE A 515 13.75 -16.08 11.11
N LYS A 516 12.45 -16.17 10.82
CA LYS A 516 11.38 -15.53 11.61
C LYS A 516 10.93 -16.35 12.83
N GLY A 517 11.47 -17.55 13.05
CA GLY A 517 11.00 -18.47 14.09
C GLY A 517 9.60 -19.01 13.81
N TRP A 518 9.30 -19.32 12.55
CA TRP A 518 8.04 -19.92 12.12
C TRP A 518 8.26 -21.37 11.68
N ASN A 519 7.25 -22.20 11.82
CA ASN A 519 7.28 -23.57 11.32
C ASN A 519 7.07 -23.64 9.79
N LYS A 520 7.12 -24.86 9.21
CA LYS A 520 6.99 -25.09 7.76
C LYS A 520 5.67 -24.56 7.16
N GLU A 521 4.63 -24.41 7.96
CA GLU A 521 3.34 -23.82 7.54
C GLU A 521 3.28 -22.30 7.70
N GLY A 522 4.39 -21.68 8.10
CA GLY A 522 4.49 -20.23 8.33
C GLY A 522 3.77 -19.77 9.61
N ILE A 523 3.59 -20.68 10.58
CA ILE A 523 2.99 -20.40 11.89
C ILE A 523 4.13 -20.06 12.87
N PRO A 524 4.04 -18.94 13.61
CA PRO A 524 5.00 -18.64 14.67
C PRO A 524 5.10 -19.79 15.69
N THR A 525 6.32 -20.19 16.04
CA THR A 525 6.55 -21.24 17.03
C THR A 525 6.31 -20.77 18.46
N LYS A 526 6.19 -21.68 19.41
CA LYS A 526 6.02 -21.34 20.83
C LYS A 526 7.21 -20.53 21.35
N GLU A 527 8.43 -20.93 20.95
CA GLU A 527 9.66 -20.25 21.34
C GLU A 527 9.68 -18.82 20.84
N SER A 528 9.42 -18.62 19.54
CA SER A 528 9.39 -17.27 18.95
C SER A 528 8.30 -16.37 19.56
N LEU A 529 7.15 -16.94 19.91
CA LEU A 529 6.09 -16.24 20.61
C LEU A 529 6.48 -15.87 22.04
N HIS A 530 7.15 -16.78 22.76
CA HIS A 530 7.64 -16.55 24.11
C HIS A 530 8.71 -15.45 24.17
N GLU A 531 9.70 -15.50 23.29
CA GLU A 531 10.76 -14.49 23.17
C GLU A 531 10.21 -13.08 22.94
N LEU A 532 9.07 -12.98 22.26
CA LEU A 532 8.38 -11.71 22.00
C LEU A 532 7.33 -11.35 23.06
N GLY A 533 7.19 -12.12 24.15
CA GLY A 533 6.18 -11.92 25.18
C GLY A 533 4.75 -12.04 24.66
N LEU A 534 4.52 -12.98 23.72
CA LEU A 534 3.23 -13.28 23.08
C LEU A 534 2.67 -14.64 23.53
N ASP A 535 2.96 -15.07 24.76
CA ASP A 535 2.51 -16.36 25.33
C ASP A 535 0.99 -16.57 25.24
N TYR A 536 0.23 -15.48 25.33
CA TYR A 536 -1.22 -15.54 25.18
C TYR A 536 -1.66 -15.95 23.77
N VAL A 537 -0.85 -15.68 22.74
CA VAL A 537 -1.09 -16.14 21.35
C VAL A 537 -0.81 -17.63 21.27
N SER A 538 0.27 -18.11 21.89
CA SER A 538 0.57 -19.55 21.96
C SER A 538 -0.58 -20.34 22.60
N LYS A 539 -1.14 -19.84 23.71
CA LYS A 539 -2.33 -20.45 24.36
C LYS A 539 -3.53 -20.48 23.44
N ASP A 540 -3.87 -19.36 22.78
CA ASP A 540 -4.99 -19.31 21.82
C ASP A 540 -4.78 -20.29 20.64
N PHE A 541 -3.54 -20.45 20.17
CA PHE A 541 -3.23 -21.38 19.10
C PHE A 541 -3.36 -22.85 19.51
N ILE A 542 -2.96 -23.21 20.73
CA ILE A 542 -3.13 -24.54 21.30
C ILE A 542 -4.62 -24.84 21.49
N GLU A 543 -5.37 -23.93 22.10
CA GLU A 543 -6.82 -24.08 22.31
C GLU A 543 -7.60 -24.27 20.99
N ARG A 544 -7.08 -23.72 19.89
CA ARG A 544 -7.67 -23.86 18.53
C ARG A 544 -7.13 -25.04 17.73
N GLY A 545 -6.18 -25.81 18.29
CA GLY A 545 -5.52 -26.89 17.55
C GLY A 545 -4.65 -26.42 16.38
N ILE A 546 -4.18 -25.15 16.41
CA ILE A 546 -3.26 -24.59 15.42
C ILE A 546 -1.82 -25.00 15.74
N LEU A 547 -1.47 -25.05 17.02
CA LEU A 547 -0.22 -25.62 17.56
C LEU A 547 -0.55 -26.82 18.47
N THR A 548 0.36 -27.77 18.56
CA THR A 548 0.26 -28.91 19.47
C THR A 548 1.19 -28.71 20.67
N ASP A 549 0.82 -29.28 21.83
CA ASP A 549 1.66 -29.21 23.03
C ASP A 549 2.99 -29.97 22.88
N SER A 550 3.08 -30.87 21.90
CA SER A 550 4.19 -31.81 21.67
C SER A 550 5.20 -31.36 20.60
N GLU A 551 5.05 -30.20 19.95
CA GLU A 551 5.96 -29.74 18.89
C GLU A 551 7.20 -29.01 19.41
N ASP A 552 7.76 -29.46 20.54
CA ASP A 552 8.96 -28.88 21.16
C ASP A 552 10.25 -29.66 20.93
N THR A 553 10.31 -30.61 20.02
CA THR A 553 11.59 -31.28 19.71
C THR A 553 11.58 -31.93 18.33
N SER A 554 12.05 -31.26 17.29
CA SER A 554 12.76 -31.91 16.17
C SER A 554 13.38 -30.91 15.20
N SER A 555 14.49 -30.34 15.60
CA SER A 555 15.48 -29.79 14.67
C SER A 555 16.82 -30.54 14.78
N GLU A 556 16.79 -31.83 15.16
CA GLU A 556 17.94 -32.71 15.10
C GLU A 556 17.49 -34.15 14.75
N GLU A 557 17.36 -34.43 13.48
CA GLU A 557 17.66 -35.76 12.92
C GLU A 557 18.48 -35.51 11.65
N THR A 558 19.77 -35.40 11.89
CA THR A 558 20.82 -36.42 11.74
C THR A 558 20.93 -36.99 10.34
N SER A 559 21.95 -36.51 9.68
CA SER A 559 22.73 -37.24 8.70
C SER A 559 23.13 -38.64 9.22
N ALA A 560 22.76 -39.67 8.53
CA ALA A 560 23.51 -40.91 8.42
C ALA A 560 23.51 -41.37 6.97
#